data_5f769502c4c800439e4b80cb7bb37186
#
_entry.id   5f769502c4c800439e4b80cb7bb37186
#
_cell.length_a   1.000
_cell.length_b   1.000
_cell.length_c   1.000
_cell.angle_alpha   90.00
_cell.angle_beta   90.00
_cell.angle_gamma   90.00
#
_symmetry.space_group_name_H-M   'P 1'
#
loop_
_entity.id
_entity.type
_entity.pdbx_description
1 polymer ?
#
loop_
_entity_poly.entity_id
_entity_poly.type
_entity_poly.pdbx_seq_one_letter_code
_entity_poly.pdbx_strand_id
1 'polypeptide(L)'
;MKKETLKKIFKFLEENGEHNAPLMWKLQNNIPITEDDLIVNGDLNLTKTDIESLPDGLKVENNLSLYGCKNIQSLPEGLEVGGHLDLGYSNITSLPKGLKVGGSLSLFDCANITSLPEGLKVGRNLDLGFTKIISLPRGLKVEGFIDLNGTKLT
;
A
#
# COMPACT_ATOMS: atom_id res chain seq x y z
N MET A 1 -21.54 -6.58 17.74
CA MET A 1 -22.11 -7.52 16.71
C MET A 1 -21.46 -8.89 16.88
N LYS A 2 -22.24 -9.97 16.79
CA LYS A 2 -21.70 -11.33 16.95
C LYS A 2 -20.82 -11.71 15.74
N LYS A 3 -19.72 -12.40 15.99
CA LYS A 3 -18.75 -12.84 14.96
C LYS A 3 -19.39 -13.60 13.80
N GLU A 4 -20.40 -14.41 14.09
CA GLU A 4 -21.19 -15.15 13.09
C GLU A 4 -22.03 -14.24 12.19
N THR A 5 -22.56 -13.16 12.72
CA THR A 5 -23.34 -12.18 11.95
C THR A 5 -22.44 -11.44 10.96
N LEU A 6 -21.22 -11.06 11.40
CA LEU A 6 -20.23 -10.42 10.54
C LEU A 6 -19.79 -11.35 9.39
N LYS A 7 -19.53 -12.62 9.66
CA LYS A 7 -19.20 -13.61 8.63
C LYS A 7 -20.26 -13.71 7.54
N LYS A 8 -21.55 -13.70 7.94
CA LYS A 8 -22.67 -13.74 6.99
C LYS A 8 -22.74 -12.46 6.15
N ILE A 9 -22.49 -11.31 6.77
CA ILE A 9 -22.47 -10.01 6.06
C ILE A 9 -21.32 -10.00 5.05
N PHE A 10 -20.11 -10.40 5.43
CA PHE A 10 -18.97 -10.42 4.51
C PHE A 10 -19.15 -11.42 3.37
N LYS A 11 -19.72 -12.61 3.65
CA LYS A 11 -20.06 -13.55 2.60
C LYS A 11 -21.06 -12.96 1.60
N PHE A 12 -22.06 -12.24 2.09
CA PHE A 12 -23.04 -11.54 1.25
C PHE A 12 -22.37 -10.45 0.41
N LEU A 13 -21.46 -9.66 0.99
CA LEU A 13 -20.72 -8.60 0.26
C LEU A 13 -19.83 -9.20 -0.83
N GLU A 14 -19.12 -10.30 -0.53
CA GLU A 14 -18.32 -11.03 -1.53
C GLU A 14 -19.18 -11.51 -2.71
N GLU A 15 -20.32 -12.15 -2.42
CA GLU A 15 -21.26 -12.63 -3.44
C GLU A 15 -21.84 -11.49 -4.30
N ASN A 16 -21.80 -10.24 -3.81
CA ASN A 16 -22.28 -9.04 -4.52
C ASN A 16 -21.15 -8.12 -5.05
N GLY A 17 -19.91 -8.62 -5.14
CA GLY A 17 -18.79 -7.90 -5.75
C GLY A 17 -17.91 -7.08 -4.79
N GLU A 18 -18.15 -7.16 -3.49
CA GLU A 18 -17.31 -6.52 -2.45
C GLU A 18 -16.18 -7.47 -2.01
N HIS A 19 -15.30 -7.82 -2.94
CA HIS A 19 -14.32 -8.91 -2.79
C HIS A 19 -13.26 -8.68 -1.70
N ASN A 20 -12.98 -7.46 -1.30
CA ASN A 20 -11.96 -7.13 -0.30
C ASN A 20 -12.50 -6.93 1.13
N ALA A 21 -13.83 -6.91 1.31
CA ALA A 21 -14.41 -6.77 2.64
C ALA A 21 -13.97 -7.88 3.63
N PRO A 22 -13.89 -9.15 3.24
CA PRO A 22 -13.38 -10.21 4.11
C PRO A 22 -11.93 -10.04 4.51
N LEU A 23 -11.05 -9.63 3.60
CA LEU A 23 -9.64 -9.38 3.90
C LEU A 23 -9.49 -8.23 4.91
N MET A 24 -10.16 -7.10 4.70
CA MET A 24 -10.14 -5.97 5.63
C MET A 24 -10.58 -6.38 7.03
N TRP A 25 -11.66 -7.15 7.12
CA TRP A 25 -12.16 -7.64 8.40
C TRP A 25 -11.18 -8.60 9.09
N LYS A 26 -10.56 -9.51 8.33
CA LYS A 26 -9.54 -10.43 8.83
C LYS A 26 -8.33 -9.67 9.37
N LEU A 27 -7.83 -8.68 8.63
CA LEU A 27 -6.70 -7.84 9.03
C LEU A 27 -6.99 -7.07 10.33
N GLN A 28 -8.18 -6.48 10.45
CA GLN A 28 -8.57 -5.69 11.63
C GLN A 28 -8.83 -6.55 12.87
N ASN A 29 -9.14 -7.82 12.70
CA ASN A 29 -9.49 -8.73 13.80
C ASN A 29 -8.44 -9.81 14.07
N ASN A 30 -7.23 -9.68 13.49
CA ASN A 30 -6.15 -10.64 13.60
C ASN A 30 -6.58 -12.09 13.29
N ILE A 31 -7.41 -12.26 12.26
CA ILE A 31 -7.86 -13.57 11.78
C ILE A 31 -6.83 -14.11 10.78
N PRO A 32 -6.51 -15.41 10.83
CA PRO A 32 -5.58 -16.01 9.86
C PRO A 32 -5.98 -15.73 8.41
N ILE A 33 -5.01 -15.32 7.60
CA ILE A 33 -5.14 -15.05 6.17
C ILE A 33 -4.83 -16.34 5.39
N THR A 34 -5.62 -16.64 4.39
CA THR A 34 -5.40 -17.75 3.46
C THR A 34 -4.78 -17.27 2.15
N GLU A 35 -4.31 -18.18 1.30
CA GLU A 35 -3.75 -17.80 -0.01
C GLU A 35 -4.78 -17.09 -0.89
N ASP A 36 -6.05 -17.46 -0.82
CA ASP A 36 -7.13 -16.81 -1.57
C ASP A 36 -7.37 -15.36 -1.13
N ASP A 37 -7.05 -15.04 0.12
CA ASP A 37 -7.17 -13.68 0.64
C ASP A 37 -6.06 -12.75 0.12
N LEU A 38 -4.98 -13.30 -0.45
CA LEU A 38 -3.84 -12.52 -0.95
C LEU A 38 -4.12 -11.83 -2.29
N ILE A 39 -5.21 -12.18 -2.96
CA ILE A 39 -5.62 -11.56 -4.23
C ILE A 39 -6.85 -10.71 -3.97
N VAL A 40 -6.67 -9.40 -4.05
CA VAL A 40 -7.75 -8.43 -3.92
C VAL A 40 -8.15 -7.95 -5.32
N ASN A 41 -9.35 -8.35 -5.76
CA ASN A 41 -9.93 -7.89 -7.02
C ASN A 41 -10.54 -6.50 -6.81
N GLY A 42 -9.94 -5.47 -7.40
CA GLY A 42 -10.37 -4.09 -7.24
C GLY A 42 -9.49 -3.29 -6.28
N ASP A 43 -10.10 -2.33 -5.61
CA ASP A 43 -9.40 -1.43 -4.68
C ASP A 43 -9.35 -2.00 -3.26
N LEU A 44 -8.24 -1.74 -2.54
CA LEU A 44 -8.13 -1.99 -1.11
C LEU A 44 -7.91 -0.66 -0.39
N ASN A 45 -8.94 -0.18 0.30
CA ASN A 45 -8.88 1.07 1.03
C ASN A 45 -8.74 0.81 2.53
N LEU A 46 -7.55 1.11 3.05
CA LEU A 46 -7.20 1.01 4.47
C LEU A 46 -6.89 2.38 5.08
N THR A 47 -7.34 3.45 4.44
CA THR A 47 -7.08 4.85 4.86
C THR A 47 -7.37 5.06 6.35
N LYS A 48 -6.37 5.59 7.07
CA LYS A 48 -6.47 5.95 8.50
C LYS A 48 -6.89 4.80 9.43
N THR A 49 -6.59 3.55 9.05
CA THR A 49 -6.77 2.39 9.92
C THR A 49 -5.56 2.19 10.84
N ASP A 50 -5.79 1.43 11.91
CA ASP A 50 -4.74 1.09 12.89
C ASP A 50 -3.91 -0.15 12.47
N ILE A 51 -3.93 -0.47 11.20
CA ILE A 51 -3.22 -1.66 10.69
C ILE A 51 -1.70 -1.51 10.91
N GLU A 52 -1.08 -2.59 11.39
CA GLU A 52 0.36 -2.63 11.69
C GLU A 52 1.16 -3.28 10.56
N SER A 53 0.56 -4.22 9.81
CA SER A 53 1.21 -4.94 8.72
C SER A 53 0.22 -5.46 7.69
N LEU A 54 0.72 -5.74 6.51
CA LEU A 54 0.00 -6.46 5.45
C LEU A 54 0.64 -7.83 5.25
N PRO A 55 -0.10 -8.83 4.76
CA PRO A 55 0.45 -10.17 4.51
C PRO A 55 1.43 -10.18 3.33
N ASP A 56 2.50 -10.98 3.43
CA ASP A 56 3.43 -11.18 2.33
C ASP A 56 2.74 -11.78 1.11
N GLY A 57 3.15 -11.35 -0.07
CA GLY A 57 2.58 -11.79 -1.34
C GLY A 57 1.23 -11.17 -1.71
N LEU A 58 0.77 -10.16 -0.95
CA LEU A 58 -0.47 -9.45 -1.27
C LEU A 58 -0.44 -8.85 -2.68
N LYS A 59 -1.50 -9.09 -3.43
CA LYS A 59 -1.72 -8.53 -4.77
C LYS A 59 -3.03 -7.77 -4.78
N VAL A 60 -2.97 -6.50 -5.14
CA VAL A 60 -4.14 -5.64 -5.30
C VAL A 60 -4.24 -5.29 -6.78
N GLU A 61 -5.33 -5.67 -7.44
CA GLU A 61 -5.49 -5.45 -8.89
C GLU A 61 -5.56 -3.96 -9.25
N ASN A 62 -6.26 -3.18 -8.46
CA ASN A 62 -6.40 -1.74 -8.69
C ASN A 62 -5.61 -0.92 -7.67
N ASN A 63 -6.24 -0.07 -6.90
CA ASN A 63 -5.57 0.87 -6.01
C ASN A 63 -5.46 0.32 -4.58
N LEU A 64 -4.32 0.61 -3.93
CA LEU A 64 -4.12 0.39 -2.51
C LEU A 64 -3.92 1.74 -1.81
N SER A 65 -4.79 2.05 -0.85
CA SER A 65 -4.61 3.24 0.00
C SER A 65 -4.27 2.84 1.43
N LEU A 66 -3.13 3.32 1.89
CA LEU A 66 -2.66 3.29 3.28
C LEU A 66 -2.47 4.72 3.81
N TYR A 67 -3.15 5.70 3.18
CA TYR A 67 -3.08 7.10 3.56
C TYR A 67 -3.38 7.28 5.05
N GLY A 68 -2.48 7.95 5.75
CA GLY A 68 -2.64 8.25 7.17
C GLY A 68 -2.57 7.04 8.12
N CYS A 69 -2.15 5.86 7.66
CA CYS A 69 -1.92 4.69 8.50
C CYS A 69 -0.66 4.89 9.35
N LYS A 70 -0.84 5.22 10.62
CA LYS A 70 0.28 5.61 11.51
C LYS A 70 1.03 4.43 12.13
N ASN A 71 0.44 3.24 12.14
CA ASN A 71 1.04 2.06 12.77
C ASN A 71 1.83 1.18 11.80
N ILE A 72 1.64 1.34 10.48
CA ILE A 72 2.40 0.60 9.48
C ILE A 72 3.75 1.28 9.22
N GLN A 73 4.84 0.53 9.31
CA GLN A 73 6.20 1.04 9.12
C GLN A 73 6.89 0.43 7.89
N SER A 74 6.42 -0.73 7.44
CA SER A 74 6.96 -1.43 6.27
C SER A 74 5.84 -2.07 5.44
N LEU A 75 6.13 -2.28 4.17
CA LEU A 75 5.26 -3.03 3.27
C LEU A 75 5.76 -4.48 3.15
N PRO A 76 4.86 -5.43 2.86
CA PRO A 76 5.23 -6.84 2.76
C PRO A 76 6.08 -7.12 1.51
N GLU A 77 6.93 -8.15 1.61
CA GLU A 77 7.63 -8.68 0.45
C GLU A 77 6.63 -9.21 -0.58
N GLY A 78 6.95 -9.01 -1.86
CA GLY A 78 6.12 -9.46 -2.96
C GLY A 78 4.83 -8.69 -3.17
N LEU A 79 4.65 -7.52 -2.53
CA LEU A 79 3.50 -6.66 -2.77
C LEU A 79 3.45 -6.22 -4.24
N GLU A 80 2.30 -6.44 -4.86
CA GLU A 80 2.00 -5.97 -6.21
C GLU A 80 0.73 -5.11 -6.18
N VAL A 81 0.80 -3.91 -6.73
CA VAL A 81 -0.33 -2.99 -6.87
C VAL A 81 -0.48 -2.64 -8.35
N GLY A 82 -1.58 -3.06 -8.97
CA GLY A 82 -1.83 -2.82 -10.40
C GLY A 82 -2.15 -1.36 -10.74
N GLY A 83 -2.80 -0.65 -9.81
CA GLY A 83 -3.11 0.78 -9.90
C GLY A 83 -2.20 1.66 -9.07
N HIS A 84 -2.78 2.63 -8.38
CA HIS A 84 -2.08 3.58 -7.52
C HIS A 84 -1.81 3.01 -6.13
N LEU A 85 -0.65 3.35 -5.55
CA LEU A 85 -0.30 3.09 -4.16
C LEU A 85 -0.17 4.43 -3.42
N ASP A 86 -1.07 4.69 -2.48
CA ASP A 86 -1.05 5.89 -1.66
C ASP A 86 -0.60 5.56 -0.23
N LEU A 87 0.59 6.04 0.11
CA LEU A 87 1.21 5.93 1.43
C LEU A 87 1.28 7.29 2.16
N GLY A 88 0.66 8.31 1.58
CA GLY A 88 0.76 9.68 2.11
C GLY A 88 0.42 9.76 3.61
N TYR A 89 1.16 10.57 4.34
CA TYR A 89 1.00 10.76 5.80
C TYR A 89 1.12 9.48 6.65
N SER A 90 1.66 8.40 6.11
CA SER A 90 1.95 7.18 6.88
C SER A 90 3.32 7.24 7.58
N ASN A 91 3.57 6.28 8.46
CA ASN A 91 4.86 6.15 9.15
C ASN A 91 5.81 5.17 8.46
N ILE A 92 5.64 4.93 7.16
CA ILE A 92 6.53 4.07 6.37
C ILE A 92 7.98 4.56 6.48
N THR A 93 8.87 3.62 6.76
CA THR A 93 10.32 3.86 6.87
C THR A 93 11.11 3.33 5.67
N SER A 94 10.57 2.33 4.97
CA SER A 94 11.20 1.70 3.81
C SER A 94 10.17 1.05 2.89
N LEU A 95 10.57 0.84 1.64
CA LEU A 95 9.83 0.06 0.65
C LEU A 95 10.57 -1.25 0.36
N PRO A 96 9.87 -2.37 0.12
CA PRO A 96 10.50 -3.63 -0.19
C PRO A 96 11.18 -3.61 -1.57
N LYS A 97 12.27 -4.38 -1.71
CA LYS A 97 12.86 -4.62 -3.02
C LYS A 97 11.85 -5.32 -3.92
N GLY A 98 11.82 -4.92 -5.20
CA GLY A 98 10.91 -5.52 -6.15
C GLY A 98 9.45 -5.09 -6.03
N LEU A 99 9.14 -4.04 -5.24
CA LEU A 99 7.81 -3.44 -5.21
C LEU A 99 7.35 -3.07 -6.63
N LYS A 100 6.17 -3.52 -6.99
CA LYS A 100 5.55 -3.23 -8.28
C LYS A 100 4.34 -2.31 -8.09
N VAL A 101 4.38 -1.15 -8.71
CA VAL A 101 3.29 -0.17 -8.74
C VAL A 101 2.99 0.17 -10.19
N GLY A 102 1.85 -0.28 -10.71
CA GLY A 102 1.46 -0.04 -12.10
C GLY A 102 0.97 1.39 -12.37
N GLY A 103 0.46 2.07 -11.36
CA GLY A 103 0.04 3.47 -11.41
C GLY A 103 1.04 4.41 -10.73
N SER A 104 0.53 5.41 -10.05
CA SER A 104 1.35 6.37 -9.28
C SER A 104 1.65 5.86 -7.87
N LEU A 105 2.81 6.25 -7.34
CA LEU A 105 3.21 6.03 -5.95
C LEU A 105 3.26 7.37 -5.24
N SER A 106 2.47 7.54 -4.18
CA SER A 106 2.54 8.72 -3.31
C SER A 106 3.19 8.37 -1.98
N LEU A 107 4.26 9.10 -1.67
CA LEU A 107 4.95 9.12 -0.38
C LEU A 107 4.83 10.51 0.28
N PHE A 108 3.85 11.30 -0.14
CA PHE A 108 3.66 12.67 0.34
C PHE A 108 3.62 12.72 1.87
N ASP A 109 4.46 13.57 2.45
CA ASP A 109 4.60 13.76 3.90
C ASP A 109 4.85 12.44 4.70
N CYS A 110 5.53 11.48 4.06
CA CYS A 110 6.09 10.32 4.74
C CYS A 110 7.42 10.73 5.40
N ALA A 111 7.35 11.35 6.57
CA ALA A 111 8.49 12.00 7.20
C ALA A 111 9.58 11.03 7.70
N ASN A 112 9.33 9.73 7.69
CA ASN A 112 10.25 8.70 8.20
C ASN A 112 11.00 7.94 7.11
N ILE A 113 10.61 8.07 5.83
CA ILE A 113 11.33 7.44 4.74
C ILE A 113 12.53 8.29 4.30
N THR A 114 13.69 7.67 4.18
CA THR A 114 14.96 8.35 3.87
C THR A 114 15.60 7.86 2.57
N SER A 115 15.13 6.74 2.03
CA SER A 115 15.64 6.16 0.78
C SER A 115 14.58 5.33 0.07
N LEU A 116 14.80 5.14 -1.22
CA LEU A 116 14.02 4.23 -2.07
C LEU A 116 14.86 3.01 -2.45
N PRO A 117 14.26 1.84 -2.71
CA PRO A 117 14.99 0.67 -3.14
C PRO A 117 15.53 0.83 -4.57
N GLU A 118 16.71 0.24 -4.83
CA GLU A 118 17.26 0.19 -6.18
C GLU A 118 16.31 -0.52 -7.15
N GLY A 119 16.22 -0.03 -8.37
CA GLY A 119 15.40 -0.61 -9.42
C GLY A 119 13.90 -0.41 -9.24
N LEU A 120 13.45 0.47 -8.32
CA LEU A 120 12.03 0.80 -8.16
C LEU A 120 11.42 1.21 -9.51
N LYS A 121 10.25 0.64 -9.80
CA LYS A 121 9.49 0.96 -11.03
C LYS A 121 8.12 1.50 -10.64
N VAL A 122 7.78 2.65 -11.17
CA VAL A 122 6.50 3.32 -10.99
C VAL A 122 5.92 3.62 -12.38
N GLY A 123 4.74 3.07 -12.66
CA GLY A 123 4.14 3.14 -13.99
C GLY A 123 3.53 4.51 -14.35
N ARG A 124 3.43 5.42 -13.38
CA ARG A 124 3.01 6.81 -13.60
C ARG A 124 3.86 7.75 -12.76
N ASN A 125 3.26 8.58 -11.92
CA ASN A 125 3.94 9.62 -11.17
C ASN A 125 4.48 9.09 -9.83
N LEU A 126 5.59 9.67 -9.38
CA LEU A 126 6.17 9.44 -8.05
C LEU A 126 6.13 10.75 -7.26
N ASP A 127 5.35 10.77 -6.19
CA ASP A 127 5.28 11.92 -5.29
C ASP A 127 6.15 11.67 -4.06
N LEU A 128 7.21 12.47 -3.92
CA LEU A 128 8.16 12.48 -2.81
C LEU A 128 8.05 13.75 -1.97
N GLY A 129 6.95 14.51 -2.13
CA GLY A 129 6.78 15.78 -1.44
C GLY A 129 6.92 15.65 0.07
N PHE A 130 7.68 16.52 0.70
CA PHE A 130 7.94 16.59 2.14
C PHE A 130 8.52 15.30 2.77
N THR A 131 9.21 14.47 1.99
CA THR A 131 9.99 13.33 2.50
C THR A 131 11.39 13.76 2.94
N LYS A 132 12.13 12.85 3.59
CA LYS A 132 13.55 13.03 3.93
C LYS A 132 14.50 12.33 2.97
N ILE A 133 14.01 11.97 1.78
CA ILE A 133 14.83 11.36 0.73
C ILE A 133 15.79 12.40 0.18
N ILE A 134 17.08 12.07 0.17
CA ILE A 134 18.14 13.00 -0.27
C ILE A 134 18.75 12.64 -1.63
N SER A 135 18.48 11.41 -2.11
CA SER A 135 18.98 10.95 -3.41
C SER A 135 18.03 9.94 -4.03
N LEU A 136 18.02 9.87 -5.35
CA LEU A 136 17.26 8.88 -6.08
C LEU A 136 18.11 7.60 -6.29
N PRO A 137 17.51 6.40 -6.20
CA PRO A 137 18.24 5.15 -6.29
C PRO A 137 18.66 4.83 -7.74
N ARG A 138 19.68 3.98 -7.87
CA ARG A 138 20.07 3.43 -9.19
C ARG A 138 18.93 2.62 -9.78
N GLY A 139 18.75 2.75 -11.09
CA GLY A 139 17.76 1.98 -11.83
C GLY A 139 16.30 2.40 -11.54
N LEU A 140 16.06 3.53 -10.86
CA LEU A 140 14.72 4.08 -10.72
C LEU A 140 14.10 4.33 -12.10
N LYS A 141 12.89 3.83 -12.31
CA LYS A 141 12.10 4.07 -13.52
C LYS A 141 10.75 4.65 -13.11
N VAL A 142 10.47 5.86 -13.56
CA VAL A 142 9.18 6.54 -13.37
C VAL A 142 8.70 6.95 -14.76
N GLU A 143 7.56 6.44 -15.20
CA GLU A 143 7.05 6.75 -16.54
C GLU A 143 6.42 8.14 -16.64
N GLY A 144 5.97 8.70 -15.51
CA GLY A 144 5.46 10.05 -15.41
C GLY A 144 6.48 11.03 -14.85
N PHE A 145 6.03 11.93 -14.00
CA PHE A 145 6.92 12.92 -13.35
C PHE A 145 7.23 12.52 -11.90
N ILE A 146 8.29 13.12 -11.36
CA ILE A 146 8.66 13.02 -9.94
C ILE A 146 8.38 14.37 -9.29
N ASP A 147 7.48 14.39 -8.30
CA ASP A 147 7.21 15.57 -7.49
C ASP A 147 8.14 15.57 -6.27
N LEU A 148 8.89 16.65 -6.13
CA LEU A 148 9.86 16.85 -5.04
C LEU A 148 9.47 18.02 -4.13
N ASN A 149 8.21 18.45 -4.13
CA ASN A 149 7.76 19.60 -3.38
C ASN A 149 8.17 19.49 -1.90
N GLY A 150 9.00 20.44 -1.44
CA GLY A 150 9.55 20.44 -0.08
C GLY A 150 10.66 19.40 0.19
N THR A 151 10.98 18.52 -0.76
CA THR A 151 12.07 17.55 -0.65
C THR A 151 13.32 18.06 -1.33
N LYS A 152 14.48 17.98 -0.66
CA LYS A 152 15.77 18.44 -1.18
C LYS A 152 16.67 17.24 -1.45
N LEU A 153 16.99 17.02 -2.72
CA LEU A 153 18.03 16.08 -3.13
C LEU A 153 19.41 16.72 -2.98
N THR A 154 20.38 15.93 -2.55
CA THR A 154 21.78 16.35 -2.37
C THR A 154 22.73 15.53 -3.22
#